data_77e9c8ea9c6136c5819f3bfdfdc43418
#
_entry.id   77e9c8ea9c6136c5819f3bfdfdc43418
#
_cell.length_a   1.000
_cell.length_b   1.000
_cell.length_c   1.000
_cell.angle_alpha   90.00
_cell.angle_beta   90.00
_cell.angle_gamma   90.00
#
_symmetry.space_group_name_H-M   'P 1'
#
loop_
_entity.id
_entity.type
_entity.pdbx_description
1 polymer ?
#
loop_
_entity_poly.entity_id
_entity_poly.type
_entity_poly.pdbx_seq_one_letter_code
_entity_poly.pdbx_strand_id
1 'polypeptide(L)'
;MILIQELIKHFVLGIVSIFIIHNAMADDTKIRNFLNEIREVKEEYSKDSFEYAIPNKFILTVATAETGNMEFDGASTAKKANNFFGIHPSEGDDFLPTKGGSKLTKYETPKDSIRAFINLMKTGSAYEGVRKAINEDKPVEEMFNAMGSYAEKSDYTQFLNTVFKTRVNDIINPILPKRKPINIQMN
;
A
#
# COMPACT_ATOMS: atom_id res chain seq x y z
N MET A 1 30.93 35.59 15.94
CA MET A 1 31.08 34.32 15.18
C MET A 1 30.15 33.22 15.65
N ILE A 2 29.96 33.02 16.94
CA ILE A 2 29.07 31.98 17.53
C ILE A 2 27.59 32.18 17.15
N LEU A 3 27.07 33.40 17.15
CA LEU A 3 25.66 33.69 16.82
C LEU A 3 25.28 33.35 15.39
N ILE A 4 26.17 33.51 14.43
CA ILE A 4 25.93 33.20 13.01
C ILE A 4 25.87 31.68 12.80
N GLN A 5 26.70 30.91 13.51
CA GLN A 5 26.68 29.45 13.42
C GLN A 5 25.38 28.83 13.98
N GLU A 6 24.87 29.38 15.07
CA GLU A 6 23.60 28.97 15.64
C GLU A 6 22.41 29.31 14.71
N LEU A 7 22.42 30.49 14.08
CA LEU A 7 21.41 30.89 13.11
C LEU A 7 21.38 29.97 11.89
N ILE A 8 22.55 29.56 11.38
CA ILE A 8 22.69 28.65 10.24
C ILE A 8 22.16 27.26 10.61
N LYS A 9 22.46 26.73 11.82
CA LYS A 9 21.94 25.46 12.28
C LYS A 9 20.40 25.40 12.32
N HIS A 10 19.78 26.45 12.87
CA HIS A 10 18.32 26.53 12.95
C HIS A 10 17.67 26.63 11.56
N PHE A 11 18.32 27.38 10.64
CA PHE A 11 17.85 27.49 9.26
C PHE A 11 17.94 26.18 8.49
N VAL A 12 19.07 25.45 8.61
CA VAL A 12 19.27 24.14 7.98
C VAL A 12 18.30 23.10 8.56
N LEU A 13 18.12 23.07 9.90
CA LEU A 13 17.13 22.19 10.55
C LEU A 13 15.70 22.48 10.07
N GLY A 14 15.34 23.75 9.90
CA GLY A 14 14.04 24.18 9.37
C GLY A 14 13.81 23.69 7.94
N ILE A 15 14.80 23.84 7.05
CA ILE A 15 14.71 23.38 5.66
C ILE A 15 14.61 21.86 5.59
N VAL A 16 15.43 21.12 6.34
CA VAL A 16 15.39 19.66 6.38
C VAL A 16 14.03 19.18 6.90
N SER A 17 13.48 19.80 7.94
CA SER A 17 12.16 19.45 8.48
C SER A 17 11.03 19.69 7.48
N ILE A 18 11.07 20.81 6.73
CA ILE A 18 10.09 21.12 5.67
C ILE A 18 10.19 20.10 4.55
N PHE A 19 11.40 19.68 4.16
CA PHE A 19 11.62 18.70 3.11
C PHE A 19 11.11 17.30 3.49
N ILE A 20 11.34 16.87 4.75
CA ILE A 20 10.84 15.60 5.28
C ILE A 20 9.31 15.60 5.34
N ILE A 21 8.69 16.68 5.81
CA ILE A 21 7.24 16.83 5.88
C ILE A 21 6.63 16.80 4.47
N HIS A 22 7.25 17.48 3.50
CA HIS A 22 6.74 17.51 2.12
C HIS A 22 6.77 16.13 1.45
N ASN A 23 7.85 15.37 1.64
CA ASN A 23 7.95 14.01 1.10
C ASN A 23 6.95 13.06 1.77
N ALA A 24 6.78 13.12 3.09
CA ALA A 24 5.80 12.29 3.79
C ALA A 24 4.36 12.59 3.33
N MET A 25 4.01 13.86 3.12
CA MET A 25 2.67 14.24 2.62
C MET A 25 2.43 13.80 1.16
N ALA A 26 3.47 13.82 0.31
CA ALA A 26 3.37 13.37 -1.07
C ALA A 26 3.13 11.85 -1.16
N ASP A 27 3.80 11.08 -0.31
CA ASP A 27 3.62 9.63 -0.20
C ASP A 27 2.19 9.27 0.24
N ASP A 28 1.68 9.95 1.26
CA ASP A 28 0.32 9.74 1.76
C ASP A 28 -0.73 10.02 0.68
N THR A 29 -0.51 11.02 -0.17
CA THR A 29 -1.43 11.34 -1.26
C THR A 29 -1.50 10.23 -2.29
N LYS A 30 -0.35 9.64 -2.68
CA LYS A 30 -0.30 8.52 -3.62
C LYS A 30 -1.03 7.29 -3.07
N ILE A 31 -0.79 6.96 -1.81
CA ILE A 31 -1.43 5.84 -1.13
C ILE A 31 -2.95 6.06 -1.02
N ARG A 32 -3.40 7.28 -0.71
CA ARG A 32 -4.83 7.64 -0.67
C ARG A 32 -5.49 7.56 -2.04
N ASN A 33 -4.82 8.02 -3.09
CA ASN A 33 -5.32 7.90 -4.45
C ASN A 33 -5.50 6.43 -4.87
N PHE A 34 -4.52 5.59 -4.55
CA PHE A 34 -4.62 4.16 -4.83
C PHE A 34 -5.72 3.47 -3.99
N LEU A 35 -5.94 3.90 -2.75
CA LEU A 35 -7.08 3.44 -1.94
C LEU A 35 -8.42 3.76 -2.61
N ASN A 36 -8.54 4.91 -3.26
CA ASN A 36 -9.76 5.24 -4.00
C ASN A 36 -9.94 4.33 -5.22
N GLU A 37 -8.87 4.02 -5.96
CA GLU A 37 -8.94 3.03 -7.05
C GLU A 37 -9.37 1.64 -6.56
N ILE A 38 -8.86 1.19 -5.39
CA ILE A 38 -9.32 -0.06 -4.77
C ILE A 38 -10.84 -0.02 -4.49
N ARG A 39 -11.34 1.10 -3.93
CA ARG A 39 -12.77 1.27 -3.63
C ARG A 39 -13.62 1.23 -4.89
N GLU A 40 -13.19 1.93 -5.94
CA GLU A 40 -13.88 1.95 -7.23
C GLU A 40 -13.94 0.56 -7.87
N VAL A 41 -12.84 -0.20 -7.88
CA VAL A 41 -12.83 -1.58 -8.36
C VAL A 41 -13.76 -2.46 -7.53
N LYS A 42 -13.79 -2.29 -6.21
CA LYS A 42 -14.67 -3.11 -5.35
C LYS A 42 -16.16 -2.84 -5.57
N GLU A 43 -16.55 -1.63 -5.97
CA GLU A 43 -17.96 -1.34 -6.33
C GLU A 43 -18.43 -2.04 -7.62
N GLU A 44 -17.51 -2.66 -8.38
CA GLU A 44 -17.84 -3.49 -9.53
C GLU A 44 -18.38 -4.89 -9.13
N TYR A 45 -18.13 -5.31 -7.88
CA TYR A 45 -18.51 -6.61 -7.36
C TYR A 45 -19.78 -6.55 -6.50
N SER A 46 -20.52 -7.67 -6.46
CA SER A 46 -21.63 -7.81 -5.52
C SER A 46 -21.14 -7.68 -4.08
N LYS A 47 -21.91 -7.00 -3.23
CA LYS A 47 -21.55 -6.81 -1.81
C LYS A 47 -21.46 -8.10 -1.00
N ASP A 48 -22.11 -9.17 -1.49
CA ASP A 48 -22.08 -10.49 -0.90
C ASP A 48 -20.97 -11.38 -1.49
N SER A 49 -20.15 -10.85 -2.41
CA SER A 49 -19.08 -11.63 -3.03
C SER A 49 -17.81 -11.67 -2.18
N PHE A 50 -17.02 -12.72 -2.39
CA PHE A 50 -15.68 -12.84 -1.79
C PHE A 50 -14.79 -11.64 -2.15
N GLU A 51 -14.84 -11.18 -3.40
CA GLU A 51 -14.06 -10.07 -3.92
C GLU A 51 -14.35 -8.77 -3.15
N TYR A 52 -15.64 -8.54 -2.85
CA TYR A 52 -16.04 -7.38 -2.04
C TYR A 52 -15.63 -7.55 -0.57
N ALA A 53 -15.62 -8.77 -0.04
CA ALA A 53 -15.25 -9.06 1.35
C ALA A 53 -13.76 -8.84 1.65
N ILE A 54 -12.87 -8.89 0.64
CA ILE A 54 -11.42 -8.65 0.85
C ILE A 54 -11.22 -7.25 1.45
N PRO A 55 -10.59 -7.09 2.63
CA PRO A 55 -10.43 -5.77 3.24
C PRO A 55 -9.56 -4.83 2.39
N ASN A 56 -10.02 -3.58 2.19
CA ASN A 56 -9.23 -2.56 1.48
C ASN A 56 -7.83 -2.38 2.08
N LYS A 57 -7.72 -2.45 3.42
CA LYS A 57 -6.45 -2.36 4.13
C LYS A 57 -5.49 -3.50 3.79
N PHE A 58 -6.00 -4.71 3.49
CA PHE A 58 -5.19 -5.83 3.05
C PHE A 58 -4.61 -5.56 1.65
N ILE A 59 -5.46 -5.23 0.67
CA ILE A 59 -5.05 -4.93 -0.70
C ILE A 59 -4.04 -3.78 -0.72
N LEU A 60 -4.36 -2.68 -0.01
CA LEU A 60 -3.52 -1.50 0.05
C LEU A 60 -2.15 -1.77 0.66
N THR A 61 -2.08 -2.59 1.72
CA THR A 61 -0.82 -2.93 2.38
C THR A 61 0.09 -3.72 1.44
N VAL A 62 -0.43 -4.72 0.75
CA VAL A 62 0.36 -5.51 -0.20
C VAL A 62 0.87 -4.61 -1.33
N ALA A 63 0.02 -3.81 -1.95
CA ALA A 63 0.43 -2.89 -3.00
C ALA A 63 1.49 -1.87 -2.52
N THR A 64 1.33 -1.31 -1.32
CA THR A 64 2.31 -0.39 -0.72
C THR A 64 3.66 -1.06 -0.47
N ALA A 65 3.64 -2.31 -0.01
CA ALA A 65 4.84 -3.11 0.22
C ALA A 65 5.60 -3.42 -1.09
N GLU A 66 4.88 -3.87 -2.12
CA GLU A 66 5.46 -4.27 -3.41
C GLU A 66 6.00 -3.08 -4.22
N THR A 67 5.48 -1.88 -3.98
CA THR A 67 5.85 -0.67 -4.73
C THR A 67 6.78 0.28 -3.98
N GLY A 68 7.20 -0.07 -2.76
CA GLY A 68 7.98 0.83 -1.93
C GLY A 68 7.24 2.15 -1.65
N ASN A 69 6.07 2.06 -1.01
CA ASN A 69 5.18 3.21 -0.70
C ASN A 69 4.59 3.92 -1.92
N MET A 70 4.28 3.21 -3.00
CA MET A 70 3.83 3.77 -4.28
C MET A 70 4.86 4.69 -4.95
N GLU A 71 6.10 4.65 -4.49
CA GLU A 71 7.16 5.49 -5.03
C GLU A 71 7.63 5.02 -6.41
N PHE A 72 7.63 3.72 -6.65
CA PHE A 72 8.19 3.12 -7.85
C PHE A 72 9.44 3.89 -8.27
N ASP A 73 10.61 3.49 -7.89
CA ASP A 73 11.83 4.10 -8.43
C ASP A 73 11.62 4.45 -9.89
N GLY A 74 11.83 5.70 -10.28
CA GLY A 74 11.32 6.34 -11.50
C GLY A 74 11.49 5.59 -12.84
N ALA A 75 12.16 4.45 -12.82
CA ALA A 75 12.37 3.54 -13.95
C ALA A 75 11.93 2.11 -13.65
N SER A 76 11.16 1.84 -12.58
CA SER A 76 10.79 0.47 -12.23
C SER A 76 9.92 -0.15 -13.31
N THR A 77 10.19 -1.42 -13.62
CA THR A 77 9.36 -2.21 -14.54
C THR A 77 7.93 -2.31 -14.04
N ALA A 78 7.72 -2.42 -12.72
CA ALA A 78 6.41 -2.49 -12.10
C ALA A 78 5.54 -1.26 -12.43
N LYS A 79 6.11 -0.04 -12.38
CA LYS A 79 5.41 1.20 -12.77
C LYS A 79 5.01 1.19 -14.25
N LYS A 80 5.92 0.82 -15.13
CA LYS A 80 5.65 0.75 -16.58
C LYS A 80 4.63 -0.31 -16.95
N ALA A 81 4.55 -1.36 -16.13
CA ALA A 81 3.62 -2.47 -16.28
C ALA A 81 2.27 -2.21 -15.61
N ASN A 82 2.06 -1.09 -14.91
CA ASN A 82 0.92 -0.87 -14.00
C ASN A 82 0.71 -2.04 -13.02
N ASN A 83 1.79 -2.72 -12.62
CA ASN A 83 1.74 -3.93 -11.80
C ASN A 83 2.11 -3.60 -10.36
N PHE A 84 1.09 -3.32 -9.54
CA PHE A 84 1.25 -2.89 -8.15
C PHE A 84 1.45 -4.04 -7.17
N PHE A 85 1.38 -5.29 -7.62
CA PHE A 85 1.39 -6.48 -6.78
C PHE A 85 2.50 -7.47 -7.15
N GLY A 86 3.40 -7.13 -8.07
CA GLY A 86 4.48 -8.03 -8.48
C GLY A 86 4.01 -9.31 -9.18
N ILE A 87 2.81 -9.31 -9.79
CA ILE A 87 2.22 -10.51 -10.39
C ILE A 87 3.01 -10.92 -11.63
N HIS A 88 3.41 -12.20 -11.66
CA HIS A 88 4.09 -12.80 -12.80
C HIS A 88 3.09 -13.24 -13.88
N PRO A 89 3.46 -13.19 -15.18
CA PRO A 89 2.57 -13.55 -16.26
C PRO A 89 2.28 -15.04 -16.31
N SER A 90 1.04 -15.37 -16.64
CA SER A 90 0.63 -16.68 -17.11
C SER A 90 0.88 -16.85 -18.62
N GLU A 91 0.65 -18.03 -19.17
CA GLU A 91 0.74 -18.24 -20.60
C GLU A 91 -0.26 -17.37 -21.36
N GLY A 92 0.24 -16.60 -22.33
CA GLY A 92 -0.58 -15.69 -23.13
C GLY A 92 -0.67 -14.25 -22.59
N ASP A 93 -0.18 -13.98 -21.38
CA ASP A 93 -0.20 -12.63 -20.84
C ASP A 93 0.89 -11.74 -21.46
N ASP A 94 0.56 -10.47 -21.69
CA ASP A 94 1.55 -9.43 -21.98
C ASP A 94 2.44 -9.21 -20.76
N PHE A 95 3.75 -9.00 -20.97
CA PHE A 95 4.69 -8.79 -19.89
C PHE A 95 5.80 -7.81 -20.20
N LEU A 96 6.43 -7.30 -19.16
CA LEU A 96 7.69 -6.56 -19.24
C LEU A 96 8.79 -7.30 -18.46
N PRO A 97 10.00 -7.40 -19.04
CA PRO A 97 11.14 -7.99 -18.34
C PRO A 97 11.67 -7.04 -17.27
N THR A 98 12.06 -7.60 -16.13
CA THR A 98 12.77 -6.86 -15.07
C THR A 98 14.28 -6.88 -15.31
N LYS A 99 15.03 -5.98 -14.65
CA LYS A 99 16.49 -5.98 -14.69
C LYS A 99 17.11 -7.30 -14.16
N GLY A 100 16.40 -8.00 -13.27
CA GLY A 100 16.82 -9.29 -12.71
C GLY A 100 16.44 -10.50 -13.56
N GLY A 101 15.86 -10.31 -14.77
CA GLY A 101 15.49 -11.38 -15.68
C GLY A 101 14.12 -12.01 -15.43
N SER A 102 13.42 -11.68 -14.34
CA SER A 102 12.04 -12.07 -14.13
C SER A 102 11.09 -11.28 -15.04
N LYS A 103 9.84 -11.73 -15.14
CA LYS A 103 8.81 -11.08 -15.96
C LYS A 103 7.70 -10.59 -15.05
N LEU A 104 7.15 -9.41 -15.33
CA LEU A 104 5.96 -8.87 -14.69
C LEU A 104 4.83 -8.74 -15.68
N THR A 105 3.64 -9.22 -15.35
CA THR A 105 2.43 -9.01 -16.16
C THR A 105 2.23 -7.52 -16.41
N LYS A 106 1.95 -7.15 -17.66
CA LYS A 106 1.64 -5.78 -18.05
C LYS A 106 0.13 -5.56 -18.05
N TYR A 107 -0.32 -4.57 -17.31
CA TYR A 107 -1.72 -4.13 -17.26
C TYR A 107 -1.90 -2.80 -17.98
N GLU A 108 -3.10 -2.57 -18.51
CA GLU A 108 -3.43 -1.29 -19.16
C GLU A 108 -3.54 -0.17 -18.12
N THR A 109 -4.16 -0.46 -16.98
CA THR A 109 -4.38 0.49 -15.89
C THR A 109 -4.01 -0.09 -14.51
N PRO A 110 -3.79 0.75 -13.49
CA PRO A 110 -3.64 0.29 -12.11
C PRO A 110 -4.84 -0.54 -11.61
N LYS A 111 -6.06 -0.20 -12.02
CA LYS A 111 -7.27 -0.95 -11.66
C LYS A 111 -7.26 -2.38 -12.16
N ASP A 112 -6.67 -2.65 -13.33
CA ASP A 112 -6.55 -4.00 -13.85
C ASP A 112 -5.63 -4.86 -12.99
N SER A 113 -4.55 -4.28 -12.45
CA SER A 113 -3.72 -5.01 -11.49
C SER A 113 -4.43 -5.26 -10.16
N ILE A 114 -5.33 -4.37 -9.72
CA ILE A 114 -6.18 -4.60 -8.54
C ILE A 114 -7.14 -5.76 -8.79
N ARG A 115 -7.83 -5.79 -9.95
CA ARG A 115 -8.71 -6.90 -10.33
C ARG A 115 -7.96 -8.23 -10.40
N ALA A 116 -6.76 -8.22 -11.00
CA ALA A 116 -5.91 -9.40 -11.09
C ALA A 116 -5.49 -9.91 -9.71
N PHE A 117 -5.11 -9.02 -8.78
CA PHE A 117 -4.77 -9.40 -7.41
C PHE A 117 -5.97 -9.98 -6.66
N ILE A 118 -7.14 -9.36 -6.75
CA ILE A 118 -8.39 -9.85 -6.17
C ILE A 118 -8.70 -11.24 -6.70
N ASN A 119 -8.59 -11.46 -8.03
CA ASN A 119 -8.80 -12.75 -8.65
C ASN A 119 -7.76 -13.79 -8.19
N LEU A 120 -6.49 -13.40 -8.06
CA LEU A 120 -5.43 -14.26 -7.53
C LEU A 120 -5.74 -14.73 -6.11
N MET A 121 -6.23 -13.86 -5.23
CA MET A 121 -6.65 -14.22 -3.87
C MET A 121 -7.84 -15.17 -3.89
N LYS A 122 -8.78 -14.99 -4.83
CA LYS A 122 -9.97 -15.84 -4.98
C LYS A 122 -9.63 -17.23 -5.49
N THR A 123 -8.78 -17.36 -6.50
CA THR A 123 -8.60 -18.59 -7.28
C THR A 123 -7.29 -19.32 -7.00
N GLY A 124 -6.26 -18.63 -6.55
CA GLY A 124 -4.94 -19.19 -6.35
C GLY A 124 -4.92 -20.23 -5.22
N SER A 125 -4.45 -21.43 -5.51
CA SER A 125 -4.41 -22.54 -4.52
C SER A 125 -3.53 -22.22 -3.31
N ALA A 126 -2.46 -21.45 -3.51
CA ALA A 126 -1.55 -21.02 -2.45
C ALA A 126 -2.20 -20.06 -1.41
N TYR A 127 -3.37 -19.47 -1.73
CA TYR A 127 -4.04 -18.46 -0.89
C TYR A 127 -5.30 -18.97 -0.19
N GLU A 128 -5.44 -20.27 -0.02
CA GLU A 128 -6.55 -20.87 0.73
C GLU A 128 -6.62 -20.34 2.18
N GLY A 129 -5.47 -20.19 2.84
CA GLY A 129 -5.39 -19.63 4.18
C GLY A 129 -5.89 -18.17 4.24
N VAL A 130 -5.57 -17.37 3.22
CA VAL A 130 -6.08 -15.98 3.10
C VAL A 130 -7.59 -15.98 2.93
N ARG A 131 -8.14 -16.83 2.04
CA ARG A 131 -9.60 -16.98 1.86
C ARG A 131 -10.30 -17.38 3.15
N LYS A 132 -9.73 -18.33 3.88
CA LYS A 132 -10.25 -18.74 5.19
C LYS A 132 -10.28 -17.58 6.17
N ALA A 133 -9.17 -16.82 6.30
CA ALA A 133 -9.10 -15.69 7.19
C ALA A 133 -10.12 -14.59 6.83
N ILE A 134 -10.34 -14.33 5.53
CA ILE A 134 -11.35 -13.37 5.05
C ILE A 134 -12.77 -13.86 5.40
N ASN A 135 -13.10 -15.10 5.11
CA ASN A 135 -14.43 -15.67 5.36
C ASN A 135 -14.78 -15.76 6.87
N GLU A 136 -13.77 -15.87 7.73
CA GLU A 136 -13.90 -15.88 9.18
C GLU A 136 -13.79 -14.47 9.81
N ASP A 137 -13.74 -13.41 9.00
CA ASP A 137 -13.57 -12.01 9.43
C ASP A 137 -12.40 -11.81 10.40
N LYS A 138 -11.28 -12.49 10.13
CA LYS A 138 -10.08 -12.39 10.95
C LYS A 138 -9.39 -11.02 10.79
N PRO A 139 -8.62 -10.60 11.79
CA PRO A 139 -7.75 -9.42 11.67
C PRO A 139 -6.84 -9.51 10.45
N VAL A 140 -6.51 -8.37 9.86
CA VAL A 140 -5.70 -8.32 8.62
C VAL A 140 -4.31 -8.93 8.82
N GLU A 141 -3.79 -8.91 10.02
CA GLU A 141 -2.52 -9.52 10.40
C GLU A 141 -2.53 -11.04 10.21
N GLU A 142 -3.67 -11.70 10.44
CA GLU A 142 -3.82 -13.13 10.14
C GLU A 142 -3.85 -13.41 8.65
N MET A 143 -4.41 -12.50 7.84
CA MET A 143 -4.34 -12.59 6.39
C MET A 143 -2.88 -12.47 5.90
N PHE A 144 -2.07 -11.56 6.49
CA PHE A 144 -0.64 -11.46 6.18
C PHE A 144 0.12 -12.73 6.56
N ASN A 145 -0.21 -13.35 7.69
CA ASN A 145 0.38 -14.62 8.09
C ASN A 145 0.11 -15.72 7.06
N ALA A 146 -1.07 -15.69 6.43
CA ALA A 146 -1.46 -16.65 5.41
C ALA A 146 -0.85 -16.36 4.02
N MET A 147 -0.16 -15.22 3.84
CA MET A 147 0.55 -14.85 2.60
C MET A 147 1.95 -15.46 2.48
N GLY A 148 2.33 -16.40 3.35
CA GLY A 148 3.69 -16.93 3.45
C GLY A 148 4.30 -17.49 2.16
N SER A 149 3.48 -17.85 1.17
CA SER A 149 3.93 -18.31 -0.16
C SER A 149 3.95 -17.21 -1.24
N TYR A 150 3.55 -15.97 -0.91
CA TYR A 150 3.48 -14.86 -1.87
C TYR A 150 4.88 -14.34 -2.28
N ALA A 151 5.81 -14.34 -1.35
CA ALA A 151 7.18 -13.92 -1.60
C ALA A 151 8.18 -14.98 -1.10
N GLU A 152 9.33 -15.09 -1.76
CA GLU A 152 10.40 -16.04 -1.40
C GLU A 152 11.10 -15.70 -0.07
N LYS A 153 10.81 -14.53 0.51
CA LYS A 153 11.44 -14.05 1.75
C LYS A 153 10.73 -14.57 2.98
N SER A 154 11.47 -15.18 3.88
CA SER A 154 10.97 -15.73 5.17
C SER A 154 10.41 -14.67 6.13
N ASP A 155 10.74 -13.40 5.96
CA ASP A 155 10.31 -12.26 6.77
C ASP A 155 9.19 -11.41 6.14
N TYR A 156 8.60 -11.89 5.02
CA TYR A 156 7.58 -11.14 4.27
C TYR A 156 6.37 -10.77 5.11
N THR A 157 5.88 -11.69 5.94
CA THR A 157 4.78 -11.42 6.89
C THR A 157 5.11 -10.28 7.85
N GLN A 158 6.32 -10.29 8.42
CA GLN A 158 6.75 -9.22 9.33
C GLN A 158 6.87 -7.88 8.58
N PHE A 159 7.34 -7.91 7.35
CA PHE A 159 7.40 -6.74 6.48
C PHE A 159 6.01 -6.16 6.21
N LEU A 160 5.02 -6.98 5.81
CA LEU A 160 3.64 -6.54 5.63
C LEU A 160 3.05 -5.91 6.90
N ASN A 161 3.24 -6.54 8.05
CA ASN A 161 2.79 -6.01 9.34
C ASN A 161 3.43 -4.64 9.65
N THR A 162 4.70 -4.45 9.30
CA THR A 162 5.39 -3.18 9.47
C THR A 162 4.79 -2.11 8.56
N VAL A 163 4.63 -2.41 7.26
CA VAL A 163 4.02 -1.49 6.28
C VAL A 163 2.61 -1.11 6.70
N PHE A 164 1.79 -2.07 7.13
CA PHE A 164 0.45 -1.80 7.62
C PHE A 164 0.45 -0.80 8.77
N LYS A 165 1.23 -1.07 9.82
CA LYS A 165 1.28 -0.23 11.03
C LYS A 165 1.83 1.17 10.79
N THR A 166 2.84 1.30 9.93
CA THR A 166 3.59 2.55 9.76
C THR A 166 3.12 3.42 8.60
N ARG A 167 2.36 2.85 7.64
CA ARG A 167 1.99 3.55 6.40
C ARG A 167 0.50 3.52 6.09
N VAL A 168 -0.17 2.39 6.32
CA VAL A 168 -1.54 2.18 5.84
C VAL A 168 -2.57 2.47 6.92
N ASN A 169 -2.32 2.05 8.15
CA ASN A 169 -3.30 2.16 9.23
C ASN A 169 -3.78 3.60 9.47
N ASP A 170 -2.86 4.56 9.50
CA ASP A 170 -3.18 5.98 9.75
C ASP A 170 -3.92 6.62 8.56
N ILE A 171 -3.71 6.10 7.35
CA ILE A 171 -4.41 6.55 6.14
C ILE A 171 -5.85 6.07 6.12
N ILE A 172 -6.10 4.82 6.54
CA ILE A 172 -7.44 4.21 6.57
C ILE A 172 -8.24 4.70 7.77
N ASN A 173 -7.60 4.83 8.91
CA ASN A 173 -8.18 5.27 10.18
C ASN A 173 -7.55 6.61 10.61
N PRO A 174 -7.80 7.71 9.90
CA PRO A 174 -7.22 8.99 10.29
C PRO A 174 -7.68 9.32 11.70
N ILE A 175 -6.74 9.43 12.64
CA ILE A 175 -7.00 9.96 13.97
C ILE A 175 -7.42 11.40 13.75
N LEU A 176 -8.71 11.70 13.86
CA LEU A 176 -9.18 13.08 13.82
C LEU A 176 -8.39 13.85 14.88
N PRO A 177 -7.77 14.99 14.53
CA PRO A 177 -7.05 15.80 15.50
C PRO A 177 -7.99 16.07 16.66
N LYS A 178 -7.57 15.74 17.89
CA LYS A 178 -8.34 16.03 19.10
C LYS A 178 -8.73 17.50 19.03
N ARG A 179 -10.03 17.80 18.95
CA ARG A 179 -10.51 19.18 19.02
C ARG A 179 -9.90 19.81 20.26
N LYS A 180 -9.12 20.88 20.09
CA LYS A 180 -8.71 21.69 21.23
C LYS A 180 -9.98 22.11 21.97
N PRO A 181 -10.04 21.96 23.30
CA PRO A 181 -11.19 22.43 24.05
C PRO A 181 -11.40 23.91 23.74
N ILE A 182 -12.60 24.27 23.28
CA ILE A 182 -12.96 25.67 23.07
C ILE A 182 -13.13 26.24 24.49
N ASN A 183 -12.16 27.07 24.91
CA ASN A 183 -12.31 27.86 26.14
C ASN A 183 -13.38 28.93 25.88
N ILE A 184 -14.62 28.60 26.20
CA ILE A 184 -15.69 29.60 26.25
C ILE A 184 -15.47 30.37 27.57
N GLN A 185 -14.79 31.50 27.49
CA GLN A 185 -14.87 32.49 28.57
C GLN A 185 -16.28 33.07 28.53
N MET A 186 -17.12 32.63 29.45
CA MET A 186 -18.40 33.31 29.74
C MET A 186 -18.07 34.60 30.50
N ASN A 187 -18.23 35.76 29.81
CA ASN A 187 -18.27 37.07 30.45
C ASN A 187 -19.62 37.30 31.14
#